data_1214dc2ecf4d58441f3b2a3135c695c3
#
_entry.id   1214dc2ecf4d58441f3b2a3135c695c3
#
_cell.length_a   1.000
_cell.length_b   1.000
_cell.length_c   1.000
_cell.angle_alpha   90.00
_cell.angle_beta   90.00
_cell.angle_gamma   90.00
#
_symmetry.space_group_name_H-M   'P 1'
#
loop_
_entity.id
_entity.type
_entity.pdbx_description
1 polymer ?
#
loop_
_entity_poly.entity_id
_entity_poly.type
_entity_poly.pdbx_seq_one_letter_code
_entity_poly.pdbx_strand_id
1 'polypeptide(L)'
;INLPSDLNPGSSYEYEIDDSEYKEDTDSAIIADAEVKDLEGGYVDLVEGFNSFRLMGADITLPMPVQDFMEAGFYLQDEDLDEMIEANNSYGYTYYSRMTDEYLGTLFIYNTSSKDQKVQDGIIGGITINGYDNVDLALVGGLGFGTTLADAVDVFGADVTEAYIDGDYGYYKWHFDHGYSTSIELDYSSGKLNEVWIMKYDTLQDN
;
A
#
# COMPACT_ATOMS: atom_id res chain seq x y z
N ILE A 1 4.17 56.14 19.95
CA ILE A 1 3.30 54.99 19.80
C ILE A 1 3.90 53.87 20.63
N ASN A 2 3.33 53.67 21.83
CA ASN A 2 3.77 52.66 22.79
C ASN A 2 3.16 51.30 22.42
N LEU A 3 4.01 50.28 22.35
CA LEU A 3 3.60 48.85 22.33
C LEU A 3 3.52 48.35 23.79
N PRO A 4 2.48 47.60 24.17
CA PRO A 4 2.43 46.96 25.48
C PRO A 4 3.26 45.69 25.49
N SER A 5 4.16 45.63 26.47
CA SER A 5 4.82 44.40 26.89
C SER A 5 3.93 43.69 27.88
N ASP A 6 3.42 42.49 27.56
CA ASP A 6 3.03 41.45 28.53
C ASP A 6 2.81 40.11 27.80
N LEU A 7 3.90 39.40 27.60
CA LEU A 7 3.89 37.97 27.33
C LEU A 7 4.16 37.26 28.66
N ASN A 8 3.12 36.71 29.25
CA ASN A 8 3.23 35.84 30.41
C ASN A 8 3.46 34.40 29.98
N PRO A 9 4.59 33.73 30.27
CA PRO A 9 4.81 32.34 30.00
C PRO A 9 4.33 31.50 31.21
N GLY A 10 3.22 30.82 31.08
CA GLY A 10 2.80 29.87 32.10
C GLY A 10 1.31 29.60 32.17
N SER A 11 0.78 28.81 31.27
CA SER A 11 -0.40 28.01 31.55
C SER A 11 -0.24 26.64 30.87
N SER A 12 0.18 25.66 31.67
CA SER A 12 0.02 24.24 31.37
C SER A 12 -1.49 23.95 31.35
N TYR A 13 -2.02 23.64 30.19
CA TYR A 13 -3.35 23.05 30.08
C TYR A 13 -3.19 21.54 30.39
N GLU A 14 -3.54 21.15 31.62
CA GLU A 14 -3.86 19.77 31.94
C GLU A 14 -5.19 19.43 31.25
N TYR A 15 -5.15 18.55 30.25
CA TYR A 15 -6.36 17.90 29.76
C TYR A 15 -6.69 16.74 30.72
N GLU A 16 -7.72 16.90 31.52
CA GLU A 16 -8.38 15.77 32.17
C GLU A 16 -9.04 14.93 31.06
N ILE A 17 -8.51 13.73 30.82
CA ILE A 17 -9.16 12.72 29.98
C ILE A 17 -10.28 12.13 30.83
N ASP A 18 -11.52 12.39 30.43
CA ASP A 18 -12.71 11.77 31.01
C ASP A 18 -12.81 10.31 30.57
N ASP A 19 -12.45 9.40 31.46
CA ASP A 19 -12.40 7.94 31.24
C ASP A 19 -13.79 7.28 31.29
N SER A 20 -14.86 7.96 30.94
CA SER A 20 -16.20 7.40 30.97
C SER A 20 -16.77 7.12 29.58
N GLU A 21 -16.97 5.83 29.31
CA GLU A 21 -17.76 5.19 28.24
C GLU A 21 -17.07 4.94 26.89
N TYR A 22 -15.97 4.18 26.88
CA TYR A 22 -15.73 3.32 25.73
C TYR A 22 -16.51 2.01 25.91
N LYS A 23 -17.58 1.84 25.16
CA LYS A 23 -18.15 0.50 24.92
C LYS A 23 -17.21 -0.22 24.00
N GLU A 24 -16.58 -1.29 24.51
CA GLU A 24 -15.88 -2.27 23.70
C GLU A 24 -16.86 -2.84 22.66
N ASP A 25 -16.71 -2.41 21.40
CA ASP A 25 -17.33 -3.12 20.29
C ASP A 25 -16.63 -4.48 20.18
N THR A 26 -17.44 -5.53 20.25
CA THR A 26 -17.00 -6.93 20.27
C THR A 26 -16.28 -7.39 18.99
N ASP A 27 -16.16 -6.56 17.96
CA ASP A 27 -15.38 -6.82 16.76
C ASP A 27 -13.88 -6.59 16.95
N SER A 28 -13.46 -5.78 17.95
CA SER A 28 -12.05 -5.61 18.31
C SER A 28 -11.41 -6.85 18.96
N ALA A 29 -12.22 -7.76 19.49
CA ALA A 29 -11.74 -8.94 20.21
C ALA A 29 -11.15 -10.03 19.29
N ILE A 30 -11.44 -10.00 17.97
CA ILE A 30 -10.91 -10.99 17.02
C ILE A 30 -9.47 -10.66 16.63
N ILE A 31 -9.07 -9.39 16.75
CA ILE A 31 -7.71 -8.92 16.40
C ILE A 31 -6.71 -9.25 17.53
N ALA A 32 -7.17 -9.38 18.77
CA ALA A 32 -6.30 -9.57 19.94
C ALA A 32 -5.75 -11.01 20.09
N ASP A 33 -6.29 -12.00 19.36
CA ASP A 33 -5.89 -13.42 19.44
C ASP A 33 -5.06 -13.91 18.22
N ALA A 34 -4.79 -13.05 17.23
CA ALA A 34 -3.81 -13.37 16.20
C ALA A 34 -2.42 -13.25 16.83
N GLU A 35 -1.85 -14.37 17.28
CA GLU A 35 -0.41 -14.43 17.59
C GLU A 35 0.35 -14.00 16.32
N VAL A 36 0.80 -12.74 16.30
CA VAL A 36 1.76 -12.26 15.30
C VAL A 36 3.02 -13.08 15.49
N LYS A 37 3.17 -14.12 14.69
CA LYS A 37 4.42 -14.86 14.58
C LYS A 37 5.33 -14.01 13.72
N ASP A 38 6.29 -13.38 14.38
CA ASP A 38 7.49 -12.86 13.74
C ASP A 38 8.27 -14.07 13.21
N LEU A 39 7.92 -14.53 12.02
CA LEU A 39 8.59 -15.64 11.35
C LEU A 39 9.84 -15.04 10.69
N GLU A 40 10.97 -15.01 11.41
CA GLU A 40 12.26 -14.70 10.80
C GLU A 40 12.41 -15.52 9.50
N GLY A 41 12.25 -14.85 8.33
CA GLY A 41 12.31 -15.46 7.00
C GLY A 41 11.10 -16.34 6.63
N GLY A 42 9.95 -16.16 7.29
CA GLY A 42 8.70 -16.86 6.96
C GLY A 42 8.09 -16.36 5.65
N TYR A 43 7.60 -17.30 4.86
CA TYR A 43 6.78 -17.03 3.68
C TYR A 43 5.62 -18.02 3.66
N VAL A 44 4.56 -17.65 2.95
CA VAL A 44 3.38 -18.48 2.75
C VAL A 44 3.28 -18.94 1.31
N ASP A 45 2.42 -19.92 1.03
CA ASP A 45 2.17 -20.36 -0.33
C ASP A 45 1.61 -19.22 -1.18
N LEU A 46 2.11 -19.11 -2.41
CA LEU A 46 1.68 -18.08 -3.35
C LEU A 46 0.19 -18.22 -3.67
N VAL A 47 -0.57 -17.18 -3.44
CA VAL A 47 -1.97 -17.09 -3.88
C VAL A 47 -1.99 -16.68 -5.34
N GLU A 48 -2.48 -17.57 -6.20
CA GLU A 48 -2.59 -17.31 -7.64
C GLU A 48 -3.44 -16.06 -7.91
N GLY A 49 -2.93 -15.16 -8.73
CA GLY A 49 -3.62 -13.93 -9.11
C GLY A 49 -3.52 -12.78 -8.11
N PHE A 50 -2.71 -12.90 -7.03
CA PHE A 50 -2.54 -11.82 -6.05
C PHE A 50 -2.02 -10.51 -6.69
N ASN A 51 -1.27 -10.60 -7.78
CA ASN A 51 -0.69 -9.50 -8.55
C ASN A 51 -1.57 -9.05 -9.73
N SER A 52 -2.78 -9.61 -9.86
CA SER A 52 -3.77 -9.22 -10.87
C SER A 52 -5.00 -8.64 -10.19
N PHE A 53 -5.35 -7.43 -10.55
CA PHE A 53 -6.43 -6.70 -9.90
C PHE A 53 -7.12 -5.75 -10.88
N ARG A 54 -8.29 -5.29 -10.51
CA ARG A 54 -9.01 -4.25 -11.24
C ARG A 54 -8.92 -2.94 -10.46
N LEU A 55 -8.44 -1.89 -11.13
CA LEU A 55 -8.32 -0.54 -10.56
C LEU A 55 -9.03 0.45 -11.46
N MET A 56 -10.00 1.21 -10.93
CA MET A 56 -10.78 2.21 -11.67
C MET A 56 -11.39 1.65 -12.99
N GLY A 57 -11.77 0.38 -12.98
CA GLY A 57 -12.32 -0.33 -14.12
C GLY A 57 -11.30 -0.92 -15.10
N ALA A 58 -10.00 -0.65 -14.95
CA ALA A 58 -8.93 -1.24 -15.76
C ALA A 58 -8.39 -2.52 -15.11
N ASP A 59 -8.14 -3.56 -15.91
CA ASP A 59 -7.49 -4.79 -15.46
C ASP A 59 -5.97 -4.60 -15.50
N ILE A 60 -5.31 -4.77 -14.37
CA ILE A 60 -3.88 -4.59 -14.16
C ILE A 60 -3.27 -5.93 -13.74
N THR A 61 -2.09 -6.25 -14.27
CA THR A 61 -1.30 -7.41 -13.83
C THR A 61 0.16 -7.04 -13.75
N LEU A 62 0.75 -7.13 -12.56
CA LEU A 62 2.17 -6.85 -12.33
C LEU A 62 3.03 -8.11 -12.56
N PRO A 63 4.27 -7.98 -13.07
CA PRO A 63 4.87 -6.73 -13.57
C PRO A 63 4.31 -6.32 -14.93
N MET A 64 4.32 -5.03 -15.24
CA MET A 64 3.85 -4.50 -16.52
C MET A 64 4.66 -3.27 -16.97
N PRO A 65 4.79 -2.99 -18.29
CA PRO A 65 5.41 -1.78 -18.79
C PRO A 65 4.68 -0.50 -18.31
N VAL A 66 5.42 0.57 -18.04
CA VAL A 66 4.84 1.88 -17.68
C VAL A 66 3.89 2.38 -18.76
N GLN A 67 4.23 2.19 -20.04
CA GLN A 67 3.38 2.62 -21.16
C GLN A 67 2.02 1.91 -21.17
N ASP A 68 1.99 0.60 -20.93
CA ASP A 68 0.74 -0.18 -20.88
C ASP A 68 -0.16 0.29 -19.73
N PHE A 69 0.44 0.65 -18.58
CA PHE A 69 -0.29 1.22 -17.46
C PHE A 69 -0.89 2.60 -17.79
N MET A 70 -0.13 3.42 -18.50
CA MET A 70 -0.63 4.72 -18.97
C MET A 70 -1.77 4.56 -19.99
N GLU A 71 -1.69 3.56 -20.88
CA GLU A 71 -2.76 3.22 -21.82
C GLU A 71 -4.02 2.69 -21.13
N ALA A 72 -3.87 2.05 -19.97
CA ALA A 72 -4.97 1.55 -19.14
C ALA A 72 -5.78 2.67 -18.46
N GLY A 73 -5.34 3.94 -18.53
CA GLY A 73 -6.10 5.09 -18.03
C GLY A 73 -5.48 5.82 -16.86
N PHE A 74 -4.19 5.61 -16.63
CA PHE A 74 -3.42 6.27 -15.57
C PHE A 74 -2.36 7.21 -16.16
N TYR A 75 -1.75 8.03 -15.31
CA TYR A 75 -0.63 8.88 -15.74
C TYR A 75 0.33 9.19 -14.58
N LEU A 76 1.57 9.46 -14.94
CA LEU A 76 2.60 10.09 -14.13
C LEU A 76 2.74 11.53 -14.62
N GLN A 77 3.39 12.39 -13.82
CA GLN A 77 3.73 13.74 -14.28
C GLN A 77 4.73 13.66 -15.45
N ASP A 78 4.61 14.57 -16.42
CA ASP A 78 5.48 14.56 -17.61
C ASP A 78 6.97 14.67 -17.26
N GLU A 79 7.30 15.43 -16.21
CA GLU A 79 8.66 15.57 -15.69
C GLU A 79 9.22 14.25 -15.16
N ASP A 80 8.41 13.42 -14.48
CA ASP A 80 8.81 12.11 -13.97
C ASP A 80 9.12 11.13 -15.13
N LEU A 81 8.35 11.17 -16.22
CA LEU A 81 8.52 10.26 -17.36
C LEU A 81 9.87 10.41 -18.07
N ASP A 82 10.44 11.62 -18.03
CA ASP A 82 11.74 11.94 -18.64
C ASP A 82 12.91 11.69 -17.70
N GLU A 83 12.68 11.41 -16.40
CA GLU A 83 13.74 11.08 -15.46
C GLU A 83 14.45 9.78 -15.85
N MET A 84 15.71 9.65 -15.42
CA MET A 84 16.55 8.49 -15.69
C MET A 84 16.62 7.58 -14.47
N ILE A 85 16.31 6.31 -14.66
CA ILE A 85 16.57 5.26 -13.68
C ILE A 85 17.89 4.60 -14.03
N GLU A 86 18.83 4.55 -13.09
CA GLU A 86 20.12 3.88 -13.26
C GLU A 86 19.93 2.38 -13.57
N ALA A 87 20.92 1.80 -14.24
CA ALA A 87 20.90 0.37 -14.59
C ALA A 87 20.67 -0.53 -13.35
N ASN A 88 19.74 -1.47 -13.46
CA ASN A 88 19.37 -2.42 -12.40
C ASN A 88 18.89 -1.74 -11.09
N ASN A 89 18.33 -0.55 -11.17
CA ASN A 89 17.79 0.20 -10.03
C ASN A 89 16.27 0.40 -10.15
N SER A 90 15.65 0.91 -9.10
CA SER A 90 14.22 1.22 -9.06
C SER A 90 13.95 2.46 -8.22
N TYR A 91 12.89 3.19 -8.57
CA TYR A 91 12.40 4.35 -7.82
C TYR A 91 10.89 4.33 -7.73
N GLY A 92 10.37 5.04 -6.70
CA GLY A 92 8.95 5.26 -6.50
C GLY A 92 8.47 6.53 -7.21
N TYR A 93 7.38 6.42 -7.95
CA TYR A 93 6.76 7.54 -8.67
C TYR A 93 5.27 7.64 -8.37
N THR A 94 4.81 8.84 -8.16
CA THR A 94 3.39 9.12 -7.92
C THR A 94 2.57 8.94 -9.19
N TYR A 95 1.38 8.33 -9.07
CA TYR A 95 0.48 8.18 -10.21
C TYR A 95 -0.95 8.64 -9.90
N TYR A 96 -1.69 8.93 -10.96
CA TYR A 96 -3.01 9.53 -10.94
C TYR A 96 -3.96 8.83 -11.90
N SER A 97 -5.27 8.93 -11.63
CA SER A 97 -6.32 8.51 -12.56
C SER A 97 -6.55 9.59 -13.62
N ARG A 98 -6.55 9.23 -14.90
CA ARG A 98 -6.97 10.16 -15.98
C ARG A 98 -8.46 10.49 -15.93
N MET A 99 -9.26 9.63 -15.29
CA MET A 99 -10.71 9.81 -15.21
C MET A 99 -11.09 10.88 -14.19
N THR A 100 -10.41 10.91 -13.03
CA THR A 100 -10.77 11.77 -11.90
C THR A 100 -9.72 12.84 -11.59
N ASP A 101 -8.53 12.72 -12.17
CA ASP A 101 -7.34 13.53 -11.88
C ASP A 101 -6.88 13.42 -10.41
N GLU A 102 -7.28 12.34 -9.72
CA GLU A 102 -6.95 12.10 -8.34
C GLU A 102 -5.66 11.29 -8.21
N TYR A 103 -4.88 11.62 -7.19
CA TYR A 103 -3.75 10.83 -6.73
C TYR A 103 -4.24 9.46 -6.24
N LEU A 104 -3.62 8.39 -6.71
CA LEU A 104 -4.02 7.03 -6.35
C LEU A 104 -2.97 6.30 -5.50
N GLY A 105 -1.70 6.64 -5.63
CA GLY A 105 -0.62 5.97 -4.90
C GLY A 105 0.74 6.13 -5.56
N THR A 106 1.61 5.13 -5.35
CA THR A 106 2.99 5.11 -5.84
C THR A 106 3.23 3.87 -6.68
N LEU A 107 3.89 4.03 -7.82
CA LEU A 107 4.45 2.93 -8.62
C LEU A 107 5.91 2.73 -8.27
N PHE A 108 6.34 1.49 -8.12
CA PHE A 108 7.75 1.13 -8.04
C PHE A 108 8.20 0.66 -9.42
N ILE A 109 8.98 1.52 -10.09
CA ILE A 109 9.39 1.34 -11.48
C ILE A 109 10.85 0.91 -11.52
N TYR A 110 11.11 -0.17 -12.24
CA TYR A 110 12.39 -0.85 -12.36
C TYR A 110 13.01 -0.63 -13.75
N ASN A 111 14.29 -0.32 -13.75
CA ASN A 111 15.12 -0.46 -14.92
C ASN A 111 15.81 -1.84 -14.88
N THR A 112 15.34 -2.77 -15.69
CA THR A 112 15.91 -4.13 -15.80
C THR A 112 17.05 -4.22 -16.83
N SER A 113 17.43 -3.10 -17.44
CA SER A 113 18.49 -3.05 -18.44
C SER A 113 19.86 -2.81 -17.80
N SER A 114 20.93 -3.09 -18.55
CA SER A 114 22.32 -2.83 -18.14
C SER A 114 22.77 -1.39 -18.38
N LYS A 115 21.86 -0.47 -18.72
CA LYS A 115 22.12 0.95 -18.97
C LYS A 115 21.01 1.76 -18.35
N ASP A 116 21.31 3.03 -18.06
CA ASP A 116 20.29 3.97 -17.62
C ASP A 116 19.20 4.11 -18.67
N GLN A 117 17.95 4.16 -18.24
CA GLN A 117 16.79 4.31 -19.12
C GLN A 117 15.78 5.29 -18.52
N LYS A 118 14.91 5.84 -19.36
CA LYS A 118 13.85 6.72 -18.88
C LYS A 118 12.79 5.93 -18.10
N VAL A 119 12.11 6.60 -17.16
CA VAL A 119 10.98 6.05 -16.40
C VAL A 119 9.90 5.48 -17.33
N GLN A 120 9.55 6.19 -18.39
CA GLN A 120 8.55 5.73 -19.37
C GLN A 120 8.87 4.40 -20.04
N ASP A 121 10.14 4.00 -20.06
CA ASP A 121 10.62 2.73 -20.65
C ASP A 121 10.79 1.62 -19.60
N GLY A 122 10.48 1.93 -18.34
CA GLY A 122 10.61 1.03 -17.19
C GLY A 122 9.49 0.01 -17.06
N ILE A 123 9.67 -0.88 -16.07
CA ILE A 123 8.71 -1.91 -15.71
C ILE A 123 8.17 -1.64 -14.30
N ILE A 124 6.86 -1.58 -14.15
CA ILE A 124 6.22 -1.50 -12.85
C ILE A 124 6.26 -2.90 -12.21
N GLY A 125 7.01 -3.04 -11.14
CA GLY A 125 7.12 -4.28 -10.35
C GLY A 125 6.41 -4.19 -9.01
N GLY A 126 5.92 -3.00 -8.64
CA GLY A 126 5.15 -2.80 -7.42
C GLY A 126 4.25 -1.58 -7.50
N ILE A 127 3.22 -1.57 -6.67
CA ILE A 127 2.23 -0.50 -6.60
C ILE A 127 1.69 -0.34 -5.18
N THR A 128 1.47 0.91 -4.75
CA THR A 128 0.57 1.21 -3.64
C THR A 128 -0.73 1.79 -4.17
N ILE A 129 -1.84 1.50 -3.52
CA ILE A 129 -3.17 1.98 -3.90
C ILE A 129 -3.86 2.50 -2.65
N ASN A 130 -4.21 3.79 -2.62
CA ASN A 130 -4.87 4.42 -1.48
C ASN A 130 -6.39 4.38 -1.63
N GLY A 131 -7.09 4.05 -0.55
CA GLY A 131 -8.55 3.94 -0.47
C GLY A 131 -9.24 5.26 -0.25
N TYR A 132 -9.14 6.20 -1.19
CA TYR A 132 -9.97 7.40 -1.19
C TYR A 132 -11.40 7.10 -1.67
N ASP A 133 -12.35 7.98 -1.34
CA ASP A 133 -13.80 7.78 -1.51
C ASP A 133 -14.24 7.35 -2.93
N ASN A 134 -13.46 7.66 -3.96
CA ASN A 134 -13.81 7.41 -5.36
C ASN A 134 -12.94 6.34 -6.03
N VAL A 135 -12.10 5.64 -5.29
CA VAL A 135 -11.20 4.62 -5.85
C VAL A 135 -11.91 3.26 -5.87
N ASP A 136 -12.14 2.73 -7.06
CA ASP A 136 -12.68 1.38 -7.27
C ASP A 136 -11.52 0.39 -7.40
N LEU A 137 -11.46 -0.58 -6.46
CA LEU A 137 -10.45 -1.62 -6.41
C LEU A 137 -11.12 -2.99 -6.19
N ALA A 138 -10.72 -3.97 -7.01
CA ALA A 138 -11.06 -5.36 -6.80
C ALA A 138 -9.81 -6.24 -6.96
N LEU A 139 -9.39 -6.85 -5.85
CA LEU A 139 -8.30 -7.83 -5.78
C LEU A 139 -8.83 -9.26 -5.95
N VAL A 140 -7.90 -10.22 -5.95
CA VAL A 140 -8.22 -11.64 -5.87
C VAL A 140 -9.18 -11.93 -4.70
N GLY A 141 -10.09 -12.88 -4.85
CA GLY A 141 -11.09 -13.20 -3.82
C GLY A 141 -12.17 -12.15 -3.62
N GLY A 142 -12.21 -11.08 -4.43
CA GLY A 142 -13.20 -10.01 -4.34
C GLY A 142 -12.87 -8.98 -3.23
N LEU A 143 -11.64 -8.97 -2.72
CA LEU A 143 -11.20 -7.96 -1.77
C LEU A 143 -11.17 -6.58 -2.41
N GLY A 144 -11.54 -5.55 -1.66
CA GLY A 144 -11.53 -4.16 -2.09
C GLY A 144 -11.64 -3.24 -0.88
N PHE A 145 -11.57 -1.94 -1.10
CA PHE A 145 -11.67 -0.97 -0.01
C PHE A 145 -12.96 -1.15 0.79
N GLY A 146 -12.84 -1.08 2.12
CA GLY A 146 -13.94 -1.33 3.05
C GLY A 146 -14.16 -2.80 3.44
N THR A 147 -13.42 -3.77 2.86
CA THR A 147 -13.41 -5.16 3.35
C THR A 147 -12.65 -5.27 4.67
N THR A 148 -12.87 -6.35 5.42
CA THR A 148 -12.27 -6.58 6.74
C THR A 148 -11.02 -7.45 6.66
N LEU A 149 -10.23 -7.50 7.75
CA LEU A 149 -9.11 -8.42 7.86
C LEU A 149 -9.56 -9.89 7.74
N ALA A 150 -10.74 -10.25 8.26
CA ALA A 150 -11.26 -11.61 8.14
C ALA A 150 -11.45 -12.02 6.68
N ASP A 151 -11.96 -11.11 5.83
CA ASP A 151 -12.08 -11.34 4.39
C ASP A 151 -10.71 -11.60 3.74
N ALA A 152 -9.66 -10.87 4.16
CA ALA A 152 -8.30 -11.06 3.66
C ALA A 152 -7.70 -12.40 4.12
N VAL A 153 -7.91 -12.77 5.38
CA VAL A 153 -7.46 -14.07 5.92
C VAL A 153 -8.12 -15.24 5.19
N ASP A 154 -9.38 -15.12 4.79
CA ASP A 154 -10.05 -16.13 3.98
C ASP A 154 -9.39 -16.32 2.60
N VAL A 155 -8.75 -15.28 2.05
CA VAL A 155 -8.07 -15.33 0.75
C VAL A 155 -6.59 -15.72 0.88
N PHE A 156 -5.84 -15.07 1.79
CA PHE A 156 -4.39 -15.19 1.91
C PHE A 156 -3.93 -16.16 3.01
N GLY A 157 -4.85 -16.65 3.85
CA GLY A 157 -4.57 -17.51 4.98
C GLY A 157 -4.27 -16.73 6.27
N ALA A 158 -4.34 -17.45 7.40
CA ALA A 158 -4.12 -16.88 8.73
C ALA A 158 -2.63 -16.70 9.07
N ASP A 159 -1.72 -17.28 8.29
CA ASP A 159 -0.27 -17.22 8.52
C ASP A 159 0.29 -15.89 7.96
N VAL A 160 -0.10 -14.77 8.59
CA VAL A 160 0.48 -13.45 8.31
C VAL A 160 1.97 -13.47 8.63
N THR A 161 2.80 -12.98 7.71
CA THR A 161 4.26 -13.03 7.86
C THR A 161 4.84 -11.82 8.58
N GLU A 162 4.14 -10.69 8.51
CA GLU A 162 4.48 -9.45 9.20
C GLU A 162 3.21 -8.68 9.52
N ALA A 163 3.10 -8.10 10.71
CA ALA A 163 1.99 -7.23 11.08
C ALA A 163 2.42 -6.15 12.08
N TYR A 164 1.74 -5.03 12.00
CA TYR A 164 1.86 -3.93 12.96
C TYR A 164 0.47 -3.41 13.30
N ILE A 165 0.22 -3.12 14.57
CA ILE A 165 -1.07 -2.61 15.05
C ILE A 165 -0.80 -1.44 16.00
N ASP A 166 -1.44 -0.30 15.73
CA ASP A 166 -1.42 0.89 16.58
C ASP A 166 -2.80 1.56 16.59
N GLY A 167 -3.53 1.42 17.69
CA GLY A 167 -4.91 1.92 17.81
C GLY A 167 -5.85 1.27 16.78
N ASP A 168 -6.49 2.10 15.98
CA ASP A 168 -7.41 1.70 14.90
C ASP A 168 -6.70 1.47 13.56
N TYR A 169 -5.41 1.67 13.49
CA TYR A 169 -4.60 1.38 12.33
C TYR A 169 -3.86 0.06 12.50
N GLY A 170 -3.72 -0.71 11.43
CA GLY A 170 -2.87 -1.87 11.36
C GLY A 170 -2.57 -2.27 9.94
N TYR A 171 -1.36 -2.78 9.69
CA TYR A 171 -1.06 -3.44 8.44
C TYR A 171 -0.78 -4.92 8.66
N TYR A 172 -1.06 -5.72 7.62
CA TYR A 172 -0.85 -7.16 7.58
C TYR A 172 -0.25 -7.52 6.24
N LYS A 173 0.87 -8.28 6.27
CA LYS A 173 1.66 -8.60 5.10
C LYS A 173 1.85 -10.10 4.95
N TRP A 174 1.70 -10.57 3.73
CA TRP A 174 2.00 -11.93 3.31
C TRP A 174 3.15 -11.89 2.32
N HIS A 175 4.28 -12.48 2.70
CA HIS A 175 5.41 -12.71 1.81
C HIS A 175 5.27 -14.08 1.14
N PHE A 176 5.46 -14.13 -0.17
CA PHE A 176 5.33 -15.33 -0.98
C PHE A 176 6.68 -15.90 -1.42
N ASP A 177 7.78 -15.26 -1.07
CA ASP A 177 9.13 -15.72 -1.34
C ASP A 177 10.10 -15.36 -0.20
N HIS A 178 11.24 -16.03 -0.18
CA HIS A 178 12.31 -15.78 0.83
C HIS A 178 13.03 -14.43 0.66
N GLY A 179 12.95 -13.80 -0.51
CA GLY A 179 13.62 -12.55 -0.82
C GLY A 179 12.77 -11.31 -0.51
N TYR A 180 11.55 -11.51 -0.01
CA TYR A 180 10.56 -10.44 0.22
C TYR A 180 10.24 -9.61 -1.03
N SER A 181 10.55 -10.15 -2.22
CA SER A 181 10.34 -9.49 -3.50
C SER A 181 8.93 -9.70 -4.06
N THR A 182 8.21 -10.68 -3.51
CA THR A 182 6.84 -11.02 -3.87
C THR A 182 5.97 -10.99 -2.62
N SER A 183 5.10 -9.99 -2.51
CA SER A 183 4.27 -9.81 -1.32
C SER A 183 3.01 -9.00 -1.60
N ILE A 184 2.02 -9.17 -0.70
CA ILE A 184 0.91 -8.24 -0.56
C ILE A 184 0.86 -7.74 0.88
N GLU A 185 0.65 -6.42 1.04
CA GLU A 185 0.41 -5.77 2.32
C GLU A 185 -0.93 -5.06 2.26
N LEU A 186 -1.72 -5.22 3.30
CA LEU A 186 -3.05 -4.66 3.41
C LEU A 186 -3.14 -3.84 4.69
N ASP A 187 -3.38 -2.54 4.53
CA ASP A 187 -3.49 -1.59 5.62
C ASP A 187 -4.94 -1.32 5.95
N TYR A 188 -5.25 -1.37 7.24
CA TYR A 188 -6.60 -1.18 7.75
C TYR A 188 -6.65 0.07 8.64
N SER A 189 -7.70 0.85 8.44
CA SER A 189 -8.06 1.93 9.34
C SER A 189 -9.50 1.72 9.82
N SER A 190 -9.71 1.78 11.15
CA SER A 190 -11.03 1.51 11.77
C SER A 190 -11.63 0.16 11.31
N GLY A 191 -10.77 -0.88 11.18
CA GLY A 191 -11.15 -2.24 10.79
C GLY A 191 -11.53 -2.42 9.32
N LYS A 192 -11.30 -1.43 8.47
CA LYS A 192 -11.59 -1.46 7.03
C LYS A 192 -10.33 -1.28 6.21
N LEU A 193 -10.20 -2.05 5.12
CA LEU A 193 -9.11 -1.92 4.17
C LEU A 193 -9.08 -0.50 3.61
N ASN A 194 -7.93 0.15 3.71
CA ASN A 194 -7.71 1.55 3.37
C ASN A 194 -6.55 1.79 2.41
N GLU A 195 -5.52 0.93 2.44
CA GLU A 195 -4.39 0.99 1.52
C GLU A 195 -3.92 -0.42 1.17
N VAL A 196 -3.38 -0.58 -0.01
CA VAL A 196 -2.86 -1.87 -0.52
C VAL A 196 -1.47 -1.65 -1.11
N TRP A 197 -0.55 -2.56 -0.79
CA TRP A 197 0.77 -2.65 -1.41
C TRP A 197 0.90 -4.01 -2.09
N ILE A 198 1.24 -4.01 -3.37
CA ILE A 198 1.48 -5.23 -4.15
C ILE A 198 2.88 -5.15 -4.72
N MET A 199 3.72 -6.15 -4.43
CA MET A 199 5.10 -6.24 -4.90
C MET A 199 5.31 -7.54 -5.67
N LYS A 200 5.93 -7.45 -6.85
CA LYS A 200 6.23 -8.57 -7.74
C LYS A 200 7.53 -8.33 -8.49
N TYR A 201 8.68 -8.46 -7.78
CA TYR A 201 10.02 -8.20 -8.34
C TYR A 201 10.82 -9.44 -8.70
N ASP A 202 10.47 -10.61 -8.15
CA ASP A 202 11.22 -11.84 -8.27
C ASP A 202 11.61 -12.18 -9.72
N THR A 203 10.72 -11.85 -10.67
CA THR A 203 10.94 -12.06 -12.10
C THR A 203 11.81 -10.97 -12.75
N LEU A 204 12.11 -9.87 -12.05
CA LEU A 204 12.87 -8.74 -12.58
C LEU A 204 14.38 -8.83 -12.27
N GLN A 205 14.76 -9.64 -11.27
CA GLN A 205 16.15 -9.78 -10.82
C GLN A 205 16.95 -10.88 -11.55
N ASP A 206 16.27 -11.79 -12.27
CA ASP A 206 16.86 -12.96 -12.91
C ASP A 206 17.28 -12.78 -14.39
N ASN A 207 17.36 -11.52 -14.89
CA ASN A 207 17.73 -11.23 -16.28
C ASN A 207 19.10 -10.57 -16.40
#